data_59b9a951379b749e28c7302373db293f
#
_entry.id   59b9a951379b749e28c7302373db293f
#
_cell.length_a   1.000
_cell.length_b   1.000
_cell.length_c   1.000
_cell.angle_alpha   90.00
_cell.angle_beta   90.00
_cell.angle_gamma   90.00
#
_symmetry.space_group_name_H-M   'P 1'
#
loop_
_entity.id
_entity.type
_entity.pdbx_description
1 polymer ?
#
loop_
_entity_poly.entity_id
_entity_poly.type
_entity_poly.pdbx_seq_one_letter_code
_entity_poly.pdbx_strand_id
1 'polypeptide(L)'
;MSDSEDEQYIYSDEEDGDGDAFMAESPSAKKARDETHPARVEDGAYVLMGADDVAKMMLAKVKQISELLDVPRDCAEVLLREKGWSPERLTEQYWADGEKLRKAAGLETWTWPDGERSSVTLPQASGTVTCRICFDEVPADKARAAPCGHSFCDECYAGYLDNAVQEGAGCVLAPCPEQECATSVPLKLWEQLLDQERFERLRRFRLENFVTSSKDLRWCPGAGCDKIVRSGAACTSVKCTVANGGCGAAFCVRCGEEAHQPAGCPALAEWAEKCQNESETANWILANTKRCPKCQTRIEKNQGCNHMSCSQCKYEFCWMCMGELSASFIFWCVVVGARCFSRRSCRRVDGVEGSTTRSDAVDA
;
A
#
# COMPACT_ATOMS: atom_id res chain seq x y z
N MET A 1 11.57 -64.92 -15.20
CA MET A 1 12.67 -65.21 -14.32
C MET A 1 12.92 -63.94 -13.56
N SER A 2 12.18 -63.78 -12.50
CA SER A 2 12.45 -64.07 -11.07
C SER A 2 13.28 -62.91 -10.49
N ASP A 3 13.07 -62.31 -9.39
CA ASP A 3 12.26 -62.64 -8.23
C ASP A 3 12.03 -61.33 -7.45
N SER A 4 10.89 -61.31 -6.81
CA SER A 4 10.48 -60.34 -5.79
C SER A 4 11.10 -60.72 -4.45
N GLU A 5 11.60 -59.74 -3.68
CA GLU A 5 11.81 -59.93 -2.24
C GLU A 5 11.15 -58.80 -1.46
N ASP A 6 10.08 -59.21 -0.76
CA ASP A 6 9.37 -58.45 0.28
C ASP A 6 10.22 -58.47 1.55
N GLU A 7 10.61 -57.31 2.09
CA GLU A 7 11.09 -57.22 3.46
C GLU A 7 10.02 -56.58 4.38
N GLN A 8 9.46 -57.45 5.22
CA GLN A 8 8.60 -57.12 6.35
C GLN A 8 9.43 -56.45 7.46
N TYR A 9 9.07 -55.25 7.84
CA TYR A 9 9.54 -54.66 9.10
C TYR A 9 8.60 -55.02 10.25
N ILE A 10 9.21 -55.76 11.22
CA ILE A 10 8.63 -56.20 12.49
C ILE A 10 8.76 -55.05 13.49
N TYR A 11 7.63 -54.64 14.07
CA TYR A 11 7.56 -53.80 15.28
C TYR A 11 7.93 -54.65 16.51
N SER A 12 8.85 -54.14 17.32
CA SER A 12 9.07 -54.65 18.68
C SER A 12 8.79 -53.51 19.66
N ASP A 13 7.74 -53.69 20.45
CA ASP A 13 7.44 -52.98 21.68
C ASP A 13 8.43 -53.38 22.76
N GLU A 14 9.05 -52.42 23.44
CA GLU A 14 9.60 -52.62 24.76
C GLU A 14 9.15 -51.47 25.64
N GLU A 15 8.23 -51.79 26.54
CA GLU A 15 7.92 -51.05 27.78
C GLU A 15 9.00 -51.31 28.82
N ASP A 16 9.24 -50.29 29.65
CA ASP A 16 9.66 -50.28 31.07
C ASP A 16 10.53 -49.05 31.34
N GLY A 17 10.38 -48.25 32.34
CA GLY A 17 10.00 -48.37 33.68
C GLY A 17 10.25 -47.01 34.39
N ASP A 18 9.50 -46.79 35.40
CA ASP A 18 9.42 -45.65 36.33
C ASP A 18 10.77 -45.21 36.93
N GLY A 19 10.90 -43.87 37.11
CA GLY A 19 12.00 -43.28 37.86
C GLY A 19 11.71 -41.88 38.33
N ASP A 20 10.84 -41.69 39.36
CA ASP A 20 10.70 -40.48 40.12
C ASP A 20 12.04 -39.99 40.69
N ALA A 21 12.50 -38.82 40.28
CA ALA A 21 13.52 -38.08 41.01
C ALA A 21 13.07 -36.62 41.22
N PHE A 22 12.49 -36.41 42.37
CA PHE A 22 12.27 -35.11 43.00
C PHE A 22 13.62 -34.40 43.18
N MET A 23 13.91 -33.35 42.40
CA MET A 23 15.02 -32.45 42.67
C MET A 23 14.48 -31.04 42.93
N ALA A 24 14.83 -30.55 44.10
CA ALA A 24 14.45 -29.27 44.68
C ALA A 24 14.83 -28.08 43.81
N GLU A 25 13.88 -27.19 43.62
CA GLU A 25 14.08 -25.84 43.06
C GLU A 25 14.90 -25.00 44.04
N SER A 26 16.06 -24.56 43.62
CA SER A 26 16.79 -23.45 44.25
C SER A 26 16.28 -22.10 43.73
N PRO A 27 16.06 -21.10 44.57
CA PRO A 27 15.61 -19.79 44.14
C PRO A 27 16.78 -19.00 43.54
N SER A 28 16.97 -19.02 42.23
CA SER A 28 17.97 -18.18 41.59
C SER A 28 17.36 -17.02 40.84
N ALA A 29 17.75 -15.85 41.33
CA ALA A 29 17.94 -14.60 40.58
C ALA A 29 16.89 -14.22 39.52
N LYS A 30 15.93 -13.43 39.95
CA LYS A 30 15.17 -12.53 39.06
C LYS A 30 16.18 -11.58 38.41
N LYS A 31 16.68 -11.94 37.20
CA LYS A 31 17.32 -10.98 36.33
C LYS A 31 16.27 -9.93 36.00
N ALA A 32 16.56 -8.68 36.37
CA ALA A 32 15.81 -7.51 35.92
C ALA A 32 15.73 -7.58 34.40
N ARG A 33 14.52 -7.72 33.86
CA ARG A 33 14.26 -7.60 32.43
C ARG A 33 14.61 -6.17 32.05
N ASP A 34 15.59 -6.01 31.20
CA ASP A 34 15.85 -4.75 30.51
C ASP A 34 14.62 -4.43 29.67
N GLU A 35 13.80 -3.47 30.11
CA GLU A 35 12.54 -3.07 29.48
C GLU A 35 12.75 -2.35 28.14
N THR A 36 13.99 -2.20 27.67
CA THR A 36 14.35 -1.43 26.47
C THR A 36 14.37 -2.26 25.19
N HIS A 37 14.29 -3.59 25.26
CA HIS A 37 14.19 -4.44 24.07
C HIS A 37 12.81 -5.11 24.01
N PRO A 38 11.98 -4.80 23.00
CA PRO A 38 10.72 -5.48 22.81
C PRO A 38 10.97 -6.98 22.62
N ALA A 39 10.32 -7.80 23.44
CA ALA A 39 10.48 -9.26 23.44
C ALA A 39 10.38 -9.80 21.99
N ARG A 40 11.33 -10.68 21.62
CA ARG A 40 11.29 -11.37 20.34
C ARG A 40 10.01 -12.23 20.29
N VAL A 41 9.19 -12.02 19.28
CA VAL A 41 7.97 -12.82 19.08
C VAL A 41 8.41 -14.23 18.68
N GLU A 42 7.90 -15.24 19.39
CA GLU A 42 8.19 -16.65 19.08
C GLU A 42 7.72 -17.00 17.66
N ASP A 43 8.37 -17.98 17.04
CA ASP A 43 8.00 -18.45 15.71
C ASP A 43 6.54 -18.95 15.73
N GLY A 44 5.73 -18.41 14.80
CA GLY A 44 4.29 -18.72 14.73
C GLY A 44 3.38 -17.85 15.61
N ALA A 45 3.93 -17.10 16.55
CA ALA A 45 3.17 -16.16 17.38
C ALA A 45 3.07 -14.77 16.74
N TYR A 46 2.10 -13.99 17.19
CA TYR A 46 1.98 -12.58 16.84
C TYR A 46 1.49 -11.75 18.02
N VAL A 47 1.78 -10.46 17.96
CA VAL A 47 1.35 -9.48 18.97
C VAL A 47 0.64 -8.32 18.27
N LEU A 48 -0.49 -7.90 18.81
CA LEU A 48 -1.18 -6.68 18.39
C LEU A 48 -0.63 -5.49 19.17
N MET A 49 -0.23 -4.45 18.45
CA MET A 49 0.39 -3.25 19.00
C MET A 49 -0.39 -2.01 18.58
N GLY A 50 -0.33 -0.98 19.41
CA GLY A 50 -0.77 0.36 19.07
C GLY A 50 0.29 1.15 18.30
N ALA A 51 -0.12 2.24 17.66
CA ALA A 51 0.79 3.15 16.96
C ALA A 51 1.89 3.69 17.88
N ASP A 52 1.57 4.04 19.13
CA ASP A 52 2.54 4.57 20.10
C ASP A 52 3.63 3.56 20.47
N ASP A 53 3.28 2.28 20.60
CA ASP A 53 4.26 1.25 20.96
C ASP A 53 5.20 0.98 19.80
N VAL A 54 4.68 1.00 18.57
CA VAL A 54 5.51 0.85 17.37
C VAL A 54 6.36 2.11 17.14
N ALA A 55 5.86 3.30 17.45
CA ALA A 55 6.66 4.53 17.44
C ALA A 55 7.83 4.48 18.43
N LYS A 56 7.61 3.95 19.64
CA LYS A 56 8.69 3.70 20.61
C LYS A 56 9.75 2.73 20.06
N MET A 57 9.31 1.66 19.38
CA MET A 57 10.24 0.72 18.72
C MET A 57 11.06 1.40 17.63
N MET A 58 10.42 2.21 16.79
CA MET A 58 11.10 3.01 15.76
C MET A 58 12.16 3.91 16.37
N LEU A 59 11.80 4.69 17.39
CA LEU A 59 12.71 5.60 18.08
C LEU A 59 13.86 4.86 18.80
N ALA A 60 13.60 3.66 19.35
CA ALA A 60 14.63 2.82 19.95
C ALA A 60 15.67 2.37 18.91
N LYS A 61 15.22 1.95 17.70
CA LYS A 61 16.15 1.64 16.59
C LYS A 61 16.96 2.86 16.16
N VAL A 62 16.32 4.02 16.03
CA VAL A 62 17.01 5.28 15.69
C VAL A 62 18.08 5.61 16.75
N LYS A 63 17.74 5.50 18.03
CA LYS A 63 18.67 5.72 19.13
C LYS A 63 19.85 4.75 19.06
N GLN A 64 19.59 3.47 18.86
CA GLN A 64 20.62 2.44 18.74
C GLN A 64 21.62 2.75 17.61
N ILE A 65 21.14 3.13 16.43
CA ILE A 65 21.99 3.47 15.30
C ILE A 65 22.72 4.79 15.53
N SER A 66 22.06 5.78 16.11
CA SER A 66 22.69 7.06 16.48
C SER A 66 23.89 6.85 17.41
N GLU A 67 23.76 5.98 18.41
CA GLU A 67 24.84 5.64 19.36
C GLU A 67 25.93 4.78 18.71
N LEU A 68 25.56 3.85 17.82
CA LEU A 68 26.50 2.94 17.17
C LEU A 68 27.39 3.66 16.14
N LEU A 69 26.81 4.58 15.35
CA LEU A 69 27.50 5.28 14.26
C LEU A 69 28.02 6.67 14.67
N ASP A 70 27.75 7.09 15.90
CA ASP A 70 28.09 8.41 16.43
C ASP A 70 27.55 9.56 15.58
N VAL A 71 26.26 9.48 15.21
CA VAL A 71 25.58 10.46 14.36
C VAL A 71 24.30 10.99 15.04
N PRO A 72 23.81 12.19 14.68
CA PRO A 72 22.53 12.70 15.17
C PRO A 72 21.37 11.75 14.88
N ARG A 73 20.34 11.78 15.72
CA ARG A 73 19.15 10.94 15.57
C ARG A 73 18.45 11.14 14.23
N ASP A 74 18.34 12.38 13.77
CA ASP A 74 17.75 12.69 12.47
C ASP A 74 18.56 12.04 11.33
N CYS A 75 19.88 12.10 11.41
CA CYS A 75 20.79 11.43 10.46
C CYS A 75 20.60 9.90 10.51
N ALA A 76 20.59 9.31 11.70
CA ALA A 76 20.36 7.88 11.88
C ALA A 76 19.01 7.42 11.29
N GLU A 77 17.95 8.22 11.45
CA GLU A 77 16.64 7.93 10.89
C GLU A 77 16.64 7.98 9.36
N VAL A 78 17.24 9.00 8.76
CA VAL A 78 17.35 9.11 7.29
C VAL A 78 18.14 7.93 6.72
N LEU A 79 19.25 7.55 7.35
CA LEU A 79 20.05 6.38 6.96
C LEU A 79 19.28 5.07 7.09
N LEU A 80 18.51 4.89 8.17
CA LEU A 80 17.66 3.72 8.37
C LEU A 80 16.58 3.62 7.29
N ARG A 81 15.92 4.73 6.95
CA ARG A 81 14.93 4.79 5.87
C ARG A 81 15.54 4.37 4.54
N GLU A 82 16.70 4.90 4.20
CA GLU A 82 17.43 4.56 2.97
C GLU A 82 17.75 3.06 2.88
N LYS A 83 17.95 2.38 4.01
CA LYS A 83 18.25 0.93 4.07
C LYS A 83 17.06 0.05 4.47
N GLY A 84 15.84 0.58 4.34
CA GLY A 84 14.60 -0.17 4.63
C GLY A 84 14.52 -0.61 6.10
N TRP A 85 14.96 0.23 7.01
CA TRP A 85 14.93 0.03 8.46
C TRP A 85 15.66 -1.22 8.97
N SER A 86 16.67 -1.71 8.20
CA SER A 86 17.54 -2.82 8.60
C SER A 86 18.85 -2.30 9.18
N PRO A 87 19.06 -2.41 10.51
CA PRO A 87 20.32 -2.02 11.15
C PRO A 87 21.53 -2.76 10.58
N GLU A 88 21.37 -4.05 10.26
CA GLU A 88 22.44 -4.92 9.78
C GLU A 88 22.95 -4.43 8.40
N ARG A 89 22.03 -4.21 7.45
CA ARG A 89 22.37 -3.69 6.11
C ARG A 89 22.96 -2.28 6.19
N LEU A 90 22.43 -1.45 7.10
CA LEU A 90 22.94 -0.10 7.29
C LEU A 90 24.37 -0.13 7.81
N THR A 91 24.64 -0.86 8.88
CA THR A 91 25.98 -0.92 9.49
C THR A 91 27.01 -1.53 8.56
N GLU A 92 26.68 -2.62 7.87
CA GLU A 92 27.54 -3.24 6.87
C GLU A 92 27.95 -2.22 5.78
N GLN A 93 26.98 -1.50 5.24
CA GLN A 93 27.25 -0.55 4.16
C GLN A 93 27.91 0.73 4.65
N TYR A 94 27.60 1.20 5.85
CA TYR A 94 28.23 2.37 6.45
C TYR A 94 29.72 2.17 6.71
N TRP A 95 30.11 0.99 7.18
CA TRP A 95 31.52 0.64 7.37
C TRP A 95 32.27 0.32 6.07
N ALA A 96 31.54 -0.11 5.03
CA ALA A 96 32.14 -0.34 3.70
C ALA A 96 32.39 0.98 2.95
N ASP A 97 31.40 1.89 2.91
CA ASP A 97 31.47 3.18 2.22
C ASP A 97 30.41 4.15 2.79
N GLY A 98 30.73 4.71 3.96
CA GLY A 98 29.81 5.63 4.66
C GLY A 98 29.60 6.95 3.94
N GLU A 99 30.61 7.45 3.21
CA GLU A 99 30.51 8.72 2.48
C GLU A 99 29.53 8.59 1.31
N LYS A 100 29.65 7.54 0.52
CA LYS A 100 28.73 7.25 -0.57
C LYS A 100 27.29 7.05 -0.06
N LEU A 101 27.13 6.39 1.08
CA LEU A 101 25.83 6.20 1.71
C LEU A 101 25.22 7.52 2.16
N ARG A 102 26.00 8.38 2.82
CA ARG A 102 25.55 9.72 3.25
C ARG A 102 25.14 10.59 2.07
N LYS A 103 25.91 10.54 0.99
CA LYS A 103 25.58 11.24 -0.25
C LYS A 103 24.27 10.75 -0.87
N ALA A 104 24.08 9.43 -0.97
CA ALA A 104 22.86 8.83 -1.48
C ALA A 104 21.62 9.18 -0.62
N ALA A 105 21.81 9.33 0.68
CA ALA A 105 20.77 9.70 1.63
C ALA A 105 20.51 11.23 1.72
N GLY A 106 21.23 12.06 0.94
CA GLY A 106 21.12 13.52 1.00
C GLY A 106 21.66 14.12 2.30
N LEU A 107 22.66 13.49 2.91
CA LEU A 107 23.27 13.90 4.17
C LEU A 107 24.71 14.47 4.01
N GLU A 108 25.13 14.74 2.80
CA GLU A 108 26.50 15.18 2.50
C GLU A 108 26.85 16.49 3.19
N THR A 109 25.91 17.42 3.26
CA THR A 109 26.06 18.76 3.84
C THR A 109 25.74 18.82 5.33
N TRP A 110 25.26 17.72 5.92
CA TRP A 110 24.90 17.72 7.33
C TRP A 110 26.15 17.70 8.24
N THR A 111 26.16 18.61 9.17
CA THR A 111 27.22 18.74 10.18
C THR A 111 26.60 18.77 11.58
N TRP A 112 27.38 18.34 12.57
CA TRP A 112 27.04 18.41 13.99
C TRP A 112 28.34 18.59 14.82
N PRO A 113 28.24 19.24 15.98
CA PRO A 113 29.40 19.36 16.89
C PRO A 113 29.83 17.97 17.38
N ASP A 114 31.12 17.82 17.64
CA ASP A 114 31.68 16.58 18.20
C ASP A 114 31.01 16.23 19.54
N GLY A 115 30.54 15.01 19.63
CA GLY A 115 29.82 14.47 20.80
C GLY A 115 28.36 14.87 20.91
N GLU A 116 27.80 15.67 20.01
CA GLU A 116 26.40 16.07 20.01
C GLU A 116 25.58 15.20 19.02
N ARG A 117 24.78 14.27 19.56
CA ARG A 117 23.94 13.36 18.80
C ARG A 117 22.46 13.78 18.78
N SER A 118 22.16 14.98 19.30
CA SER A 118 20.77 15.39 19.52
C SER A 118 20.16 16.06 18.30
N SER A 119 20.95 16.81 17.52
CA SER A 119 20.40 17.56 16.39
C SER A 119 21.47 17.88 15.34
N VAL A 120 21.00 18.11 14.11
CA VAL A 120 21.82 18.62 13.01
C VAL A 120 22.01 20.12 13.17
N THR A 121 23.22 20.62 12.87
CA THR A 121 23.49 22.05 12.84
C THR A 121 22.82 22.70 11.64
N LEU A 122 21.96 23.67 11.90
CA LEU A 122 21.32 24.48 10.86
C LEU A 122 22.13 25.75 10.63
N PRO A 123 22.47 26.12 9.38
CA PRO A 123 23.08 27.37 9.05
C PRO A 123 22.24 28.56 9.56
N GLN A 124 22.87 29.54 10.16
CA GLN A 124 22.25 30.79 10.57
C GLN A 124 22.58 31.86 9.55
N ALA A 125 21.55 32.47 8.97
CA ALA A 125 21.73 33.65 8.14
C ALA A 125 21.95 34.89 9.01
N SER A 126 22.68 35.90 8.51
CA SER A 126 22.86 37.20 9.15
C SER A 126 22.44 38.31 8.18
N GLY A 127 21.78 39.35 8.72
CA GLY A 127 21.28 40.47 7.89
C GLY A 127 19.97 40.18 7.18
N THR A 128 19.87 40.55 5.90
CA THR A 128 18.74 40.24 5.02
C THR A 128 19.07 39.06 4.09
N VAL A 129 18.08 38.25 3.80
CA VAL A 129 18.17 37.08 2.94
C VAL A 129 17.12 37.19 1.82
N THR A 130 17.53 37.00 0.58
CA THR A 130 16.60 36.91 -0.55
C THR A 130 16.04 35.48 -0.63
N CYS A 131 14.73 35.33 -0.50
CA CYS A 131 14.07 34.05 -0.67
C CYS A 131 14.12 33.60 -2.13
N ARG A 132 14.57 32.35 -2.39
CA ARG A 132 14.70 31.80 -3.74
C ARG A 132 13.37 31.34 -4.37
N ILE A 133 12.28 31.38 -3.61
CA ILE A 133 10.93 31.00 -4.10
C ILE A 133 10.13 32.24 -4.47
N CYS A 134 9.96 33.23 -3.58
CA CYS A 134 9.23 34.46 -3.84
C CYS A 134 10.10 35.63 -4.32
N PHE A 135 11.42 35.52 -4.18
CA PHE A 135 12.41 36.54 -4.50
C PHE A 135 12.37 37.82 -3.64
N ASP A 136 11.62 37.77 -2.54
CA ASP A 136 11.55 38.87 -1.59
C ASP A 136 12.77 38.89 -0.67
N GLU A 137 13.19 40.11 -0.26
CA GLU A 137 14.17 40.27 0.79
C GLU A 137 13.50 40.22 2.15
N VAL A 138 13.92 39.26 2.99
CA VAL A 138 13.38 39.07 4.33
C VAL A 138 14.49 39.14 5.38
N PRO A 139 14.21 39.59 6.62
CA PRO A 139 15.15 39.52 7.71
C PRO A 139 15.57 38.08 7.98
N ALA A 140 16.83 37.89 8.39
CA ALA A 140 17.41 36.59 8.64
C ALA A 140 16.67 35.75 9.69
N ASP A 141 16.02 36.40 10.66
CA ASP A 141 15.17 35.75 11.68
C ASP A 141 13.88 35.13 11.12
N LYS A 142 13.43 35.61 9.95
CA LYS A 142 12.28 35.07 9.19
C LYS A 142 12.67 34.20 8.01
N ALA A 143 13.88 33.74 7.97
CA ALA A 143 14.39 32.82 6.96
C ALA A 143 14.96 31.56 7.61
N ARG A 144 14.81 30.43 6.94
CA ARG A 144 15.37 29.14 7.36
C ARG A 144 16.19 28.53 6.24
N ALA A 145 17.25 27.84 6.65
CA ALA A 145 18.10 27.10 5.74
C ALA A 145 18.22 25.65 6.19
N ALA A 146 18.16 24.71 5.24
CA ALA A 146 18.60 23.35 5.45
C ALA A 146 20.15 23.31 5.53
N PRO A 147 20.77 22.20 5.95
CA PRO A 147 22.23 22.07 6.05
C PRO A 147 23.01 22.38 4.76
N CYS A 148 22.34 22.31 3.61
CA CYS A 148 22.91 22.74 2.32
C CYS A 148 23.10 24.27 2.19
N GLY A 149 22.59 25.07 3.13
CA GLY A 149 22.72 26.52 3.12
C GLY A 149 21.72 27.26 2.23
N HIS A 150 20.86 26.57 1.50
CA HIS A 150 19.80 27.22 0.72
C HIS A 150 18.73 27.78 1.65
N SER A 151 18.54 29.10 1.59
CA SER A 151 17.67 29.85 2.51
C SER A 151 16.37 30.25 1.83
N PHE A 152 15.27 30.09 2.55
CA PHE A 152 13.92 30.47 2.11
C PHE A 152 13.19 31.19 3.24
N CYS A 153 12.25 32.07 2.92
CA CYS A 153 11.42 32.68 3.96
C CYS A 153 10.51 31.64 4.61
N ASP A 154 10.14 31.88 5.87
CA ASP A 154 9.33 30.94 6.66
C ASP A 154 8.01 30.58 5.95
N GLU A 155 7.36 31.54 5.30
CA GLU A 155 6.09 31.29 4.56
C GLU A 155 6.27 30.35 3.36
N CYS A 156 7.26 30.61 2.51
CA CYS A 156 7.51 29.78 1.33
C CYS A 156 7.97 28.37 1.71
N TYR A 157 8.84 28.28 2.72
CA TYR A 157 9.33 26.97 3.17
C TYR A 157 8.22 26.18 3.86
N ALA A 158 7.41 26.81 4.73
CA ALA A 158 6.25 26.17 5.33
C ALA A 158 5.24 25.72 4.27
N GLY A 159 4.96 26.54 3.24
CA GLY A 159 4.10 26.18 2.12
C GLY A 159 4.62 24.97 1.33
N TYR A 160 5.92 24.87 1.09
CA TYR A 160 6.54 23.72 0.46
C TYR A 160 6.36 22.44 1.29
N LEU A 161 6.64 22.51 2.60
CA LEU A 161 6.52 21.38 3.50
C LEU A 161 5.06 20.95 3.69
N ASP A 162 4.14 21.90 3.75
CA ASP A 162 2.70 21.64 3.83
C ASP A 162 2.21 20.90 2.59
N ASN A 163 2.57 21.37 1.40
CA ASN A 163 2.25 20.68 0.14
C ASN A 163 2.80 19.26 0.12
N ALA A 164 4.05 19.05 0.55
CA ALA A 164 4.63 17.72 0.62
C ALA A 164 3.83 16.78 1.54
N VAL A 165 3.38 17.26 2.70
CA VAL A 165 2.51 16.49 3.62
C VAL A 165 1.14 16.22 3.01
N GLN A 166 0.59 17.15 2.23
CA GLN A 166 -0.70 16.95 1.53
C GLN A 166 -0.60 15.91 0.41
N GLU A 167 0.51 15.89 -0.31
CA GLU A 167 0.78 14.90 -1.36
C GLU A 167 0.89 13.46 -0.81
N GLY A 168 1.22 13.29 0.47
CA GLY A 168 1.14 12.00 1.17
C GLY A 168 2.45 11.49 1.75
N ALA A 169 2.55 10.17 1.92
CA ALA A 169 3.63 9.50 2.65
C ALA A 169 5.04 9.71 2.06
N GLY A 170 5.15 10.13 0.80
CA GLY A 170 6.42 10.49 0.16
C GLY A 170 7.13 11.67 0.81
N CYS A 171 6.41 12.52 1.56
CA CYS A 171 6.99 13.69 2.24
C CYS A 171 8.15 13.37 3.18
N VAL A 172 8.20 12.14 3.74
CA VAL A 172 9.28 11.70 4.63
C VAL A 172 10.65 11.68 3.95
N LEU A 173 10.68 11.73 2.62
CA LEU A 173 11.88 11.77 1.78
C LEU A 173 12.06 13.13 1.09
N ALA A 174 11.28 14.15 1.46
CA ALA A 174 11.33 15.45 0.80
C ALA A 174 12.73 16.08 0.91
N PRO A 175 13.32 16.46 -0.22
CA PRO A 175 14.61 17.15 -0.25
C PRO A 175 14.44 18.67 0.00
N CYS A 176 15.54 19.39 -0.01
CA CYS A 176 15.54 20.85 -0.05
C CYS A 176 14.75 21.37 -1.28
N PRO A 177 13.96 22.47 -1.16
CA PRO A 177 13.20 23.02 -2.29
C PRO A 177 14.05 23.56 -3.45
N GLU A 178 15.35 23.71 -3.28
CA GLU A 178 16.26 24.18 -4.33
C GLU A 178 16.41 23.13 -5.44
N GLN A 179 16.42 23.58 -6.69
CA GLN A 179 16.63 22.70 -7.85
C GLN A 179 17.92 21.91 -7.74
N GLU A 180 17.87 20.64 -8.07
CA GLU A 180 19.02 19.70 -8.05
C GLU A 180 19.63 19.47 -6.66
N CYS A 181 19.04 20.01 -5.58
CA CYS A 181 19.52 19.78 -4.23
C CYS A 181 18.87 18.52 -3.62
N ALA A 182 19.66 17.47 -3.42
CA ALA A 182 19.20 16.22 -2.82
C ALA A 182 19.25 16.21 -1.28
N THR A 183 19.59 17.34 -0.64
CA THR A 183 19.73 17.40 0.82
C THR A 183 18.40 17.14 1.50
N SER A 184 18.32 16.11 2.34
CA SER A 184 17.14 15.81 3.16
C SER A 184 16.82 16.95 4.12
N VAL A 185 15.53 17.23 4.33
CA VAL A 185 15.11 18.26 5.29
C VAL A 185 15.13 17.68 6.71
N PRO A 186 15.90 18.28 7.66
CA PRO A 186 15.95 17.83 9.04
C PRO A 186 14.61 17.96 9.75
N LEU A 187 14.29 17.03 10.65
CA LEU A 187 13.02 17.01 11.39
C LEU A 187 12.78 18.31 12.16
N LYS A 188 13.84 18.94 12.66
CA LYS A 188 13.77 20.23 13.35
C LYS A 188 13.14 21.34 12.50
N LEU A 189 13.39 21.37 11.18
CA LEU A 189 12.75 22.34 10.28
C LEU A 189 11.26 22.07 10.12
N TRP A 190 10.87 20.82 10.01
CA TRP A 190 9.46 20.44 9.98
C TRP A 190 8.72 20.86 11.26
N GLU A 191 9.33 20.63 12.41
CA GLU A 191 8.75 21.00 13.71
C GLU A 191 8.62 22.52 13.89
N GLN A 192 9.54 23.29 13.34
CA GLN A 192 9.55 24.76 13.43
C GLN A 192 8.56 25.44 12.48
N LEU A 193 8.29 24.84 11.32
CA LEU A 193 7.57 25.48 10.23
C LEU A 193 6.14 24.97 10.05
N LEU A 194 5.84 23.75 10.48
CA LEU A 194 4.50 23.18 10.37
C LEU A 194 3.68 23.44 11.63
N ASP A 195 2.37 23.57 11.44
CA ASP A 195 1.43 23.53 12.55
C ASP A 195 1.33 22.10 13.17
N GLN A 196 0.72 22.01 14.33
CA GLN A 196 0.61 20.75 15.08
C GLN A 196 -0.11 19.64 14.30
N GLU A 197 -1.17 19.96 13.56
CA GLU A 197 -1.97 18.99 12.81
C GLU A 197 -1.15 18.36 11.69
N ARG A 198 -0.45 19.19 10.92
CA ARG A 198 0.40 18.75 9.81
C ARG A 198 1.62 18.00 10.30
N PHE A 199 2.20 18.43 11.41
CA PHE A 199 3.33 17.73 12.02
C PHE A 199 2.93 16.35 12.55
N GLU A 200 1.73 16.20 13.15
CA GLU A 200 1.20 14.87 13.55
C GLU A 200 0.94 13.98 12.31
N ARG A 201 0.48 14.55 11.20
CA ARG A 201 0.33 13.81 9.95
C ARG A 201 1.69 13.32 9.41
N LEU A 202 2.73 14.17 9.47
CA LEU A 202 4.10 13.77 9.14
C LEU A 202 4.58 12.61 10.04
N ARG A 203 4.33 12.71 11.36
CA ARG A 203 4.68 11.65 12.33
C ARG A 203 4.01 10.32 11.95
N ARG A 204 2.74 10.37 11.53
CA ARG A 204 2.02 9.18 11.04
C ARG A 204 2.68 8.61 9.78
N PHE A 205 3.05 9.43 8.81
CA PHE A 205 3.75 8.95 7.61
C PHE A 205 5.13 8.36 7.90
N ARG A 206 5.86 8.91 8.85
CA ARG A 206 7.13 8.32 9.31
C ARG A 206 6.94 6.94 9.91
N LEU A 207 5.89 6.77 10.73
CA LEU A 207 5.53 5.48 11.30
C LEU A 207 5.07 4.49 10.22
N GLU A 208 4.27 4.95 9.26
CA GLU A 208 3.82 4.15 8.13
C GLU A 208 5.00 3.65 7.29
N ASN A 209 5.97 4.51 7.00
CA ASN A 209 7.21 4.14 6.33
C ASN A 209 7.98 3.06 7.11
N PHE A 210 8.07 3.19 8.43
CA PHE A 210 8.71 2.20 9.30
C PHE A 210 8.00 0.84 9.25
N VAL A 211 6.68 0.82 9.41
CA VAL A 211 5.87 -0.41 9.40
C VAL A 211 5.92 -1.10 8.04
N THR A 212 5.75 -0.34 6.96
CA THR A 212 5.74 -0.87 5.58
C THR A 212 7.10 -1.46 5.19
N SER A 213 8.19 -0.84 5.65
CA SER A 213 9.55 -1.31 5.37
C SER A 213 9.99 -2.47 6.26
N SER A 214 9.34 -2.68 7.40
CA SER A 214 9.67 -3.74 8.36
C SER A 214 9.05 -5.07 7.93
N LYS A 215 9.83 -6.15 7.95
CA LYS A 215 9.37 -7.49 7.54
C LYS A 215 8.42 -8.15 8.53
N ASP A 216 8.54 -7.79 9.80
CA ASP A 216 7.81 -8.35 10.95
C ASP A 216 6.60 -7.52 11.36
N LEU A 217 6.40 -6.33 10.78
CA LEU A 217 5.30 -5.43 11.07
C LEU A 217 4.32 -5.32 9.89
N ARG A 218 3.02 -5.24 10.21
CA ARG A 218 1.99 -4.97 9.20
C ARG A 218 0.78 -4.27 9.83
N TRP A 219 0.26 -3.28 9.11
CA TRP A 219 -1.01 -2.65 9.47
C TRP A 219 -2.17 -3.64 9.33
N CYS A 220 -3.13 -3.57 10.25
CA CYS A 220 -4.40 -4.27 10.09
C CYS A 220 -5.16 -3.69 8.88
N PRO A 221 -5.62 -4.52 7.90
CA PRO A 221 -6.36 -4.03 6.75
C PRO A 221 -7.83 -3.68 7.05
N GLY A 222 -8.30 -3.91 8.29
CA GLY A 222 -9.67 -3.58 8.69
C GLY A 222 -9.95 -2.09 8.60
N ALA A 223 -11.09 -1.71 8.01
CA ALA A 223 -11.47 -0.31 7.84
C ALA A 223 -11.50 0.43 9.18
N GLY A 224 -10.79 1.56 9.26
CA GLY A 224 -10.70 2.38 10.47
C GLY A 224 -9.91 1.76 11.63
N CYS A 225 -9.20 0.65 11.41
CA CYS A 225 -8.38 0.02 12.43
C CYS A 225 -6.95 0.57 12.41
N ASP A 226 -6.46 1.02 13.55
CA ASP A 226 -5.13 1.59 13.76
C ASP A 226 -4.11 0.59 14.37
N LYS A 227 -4.49 -0.69 14.44
CA LYS A 227 -3.63 -1.71 15.02
C LYS A 227 -2.55 -2.17 14.04
N ILE A 228 -1.39 -2.46 14.62
CA ILE A 228 -0.24 -3.01 13.92
C ILE A 228 0.02 -4.39 14.48
N VAL A 229 0.22 -5.35 13.60
CA VAL A 229 0.60 -6.71 13.97
C VAL A 229 2.10 -6.83 13.87
N ARG A 230 2.74 -7.32 14.93
CA ARG A 230 4.11 -7.83 14.88
C ARG A 230 4.06 -9.35 14.89
N SER A 231 4.64 -9.98 13.88
CA SER A 231 4.60 -11.44 13.70
C SER A 231 5.98 -12.07 13.66
N GLY A 232 6.08 -13.30 14.17
CA GLY A 232 7.26 -14.15 13.96
C GLY A 232 7.35 -14.62 12.50
N ALA A 233 8.52 -15.09 12.08
CA ALA A 233 8.81 -15.46 10.69
C ALA A 233 7.91 -16.60 10.14
N ALA A 234 7.48 -17.54 10.99
CA ALA A 234 6.60 -18.63 10.63
C ALA A 234 5.11 -18.28 10.64
N CYS A 235 4.74 -17.11 11.17
CA CYS A 235 3.35 -16.68 11.22
C CYS A 235 2.85 -16.30 9.83
N THR A 236 1.73 -16.87 9.41
CA THR A 236 1.14 -16.60 8.09
C THR A 236 -0.24 -15.97 8.17
N SER A 237 -1.01 -16.28 9.22
CA SER A 237 -2.37 -15.78 9.41
C SER A 237 -2.55 -15.23 10.81
N VAL A 238 -3.19 -14.09 10.93
CA VAL A 238 -3.44 -13.39 12.20
C VAL A 238 -4.88 -12.93 12.29
N LYS A 239 -5.36 -12.78 13.51
CA LYS A 239 -6.67 -12.21 13.79
C LYS A 239 -6.52 -10.97 14.67
N CYS A 240 -7.04 -9.85 14.19
CA CYS A 240 -7.09 -8.60 14.95
C CYS A 240 -8.20 -8.69 16.02
N THR A 241 -7.86 -9.22 17.21
CA THR A 241 -8.84 -9.58 18.21
C THR A 241 -9.48 -8.35 18.87
N VAL A 242 -10.80 -8.37 19.01
CA VAL A 242 -11.57 -7.30 19.67
C VAL A 242 -11.19 -7.14 21.14
N ALA A 243 -10.83 -8.22 21.83
CA ALA A 243 -10.36 -8.18 23.21
C ALA A 243 -9.12 -7.28 23.42
N ASN A 244 -8.30 -7.12 22.38
CA ASN A 244 -7.10 -6.25 22.38
C ASN A 244 -7.35 -4.92 21.65
N GLY A 245 -8.62 -4.49 21.56
CA GLY A 245 -9.00 -3.25 20.86
C GLY A 245 -8.89 -3.32 19.35
N GLY A 246 -8.88 -4.52 18.76
CA GLY A 246 -8.85 -4.73 17.32
C GLY A 246 -10.24 -4.77 16.68
N CYS A 247 -10.30 -4.88 15.34
CA CYS A 247 -11.54 -4.85 14.54
C CYS A 247 -12.16 -6.23 14.26
N GLY A 248 -11.50 -7.33 14.63
CA GLY A 248 -11.95 -8.69 14.35
C GLY A 248 -11.48 -9.27 13.01
N ALA A 249 -10.87 -8.49 12.14
CA ALA A 249 -10.37 -8.92 10.84
C ALA A 249 -9.34 -10.04 10.97
N ALA A 250 -9.44 -11.07 10.11
CA ALA A 250 -8.45 -12.13 9.97
C ALA A 250 -7.76 -11.97 8.61
N PHE A 251 -6.43 -11.91 8.59
CA PHE A 251 -5.68 -11.62 7.37
C PHE A 251 -4.32 -12.29 7.34
N CYS A 252 -3.75 -12.38 6.15
CA CYS A 252 -2.41 -12.89 5.93
C CYS A 252 -1.38 -11.79 6.19
N VAL A 253 -0.39 -12.04 7.06
CA VAL A 253 0.66 -11.05 7.35
C VAL A 253 1.60 -10.80 6.19
N ARG A 254 1.71 -11.71 5.23
CA ARG A 254 2.61 -11.59 4.09
C ARG A 254 2.04 -10.71 2.98
N CYS A 255 0.80 -10.97 2.53
CA CYS A 255 0.17 -10.21 1.44
C CYS A 255 -0.79 -9.12 1.94
N GLY A 256 -1.32 -9.22 3.17
CA GLY A 256 -2.32 -8.28 3.70
C GLY A 256 -3.76 -8.63 3.34
N GLU A 257 -3.97 -9.58 2.45
CA GLU A 257 -5.29 -10.05 2.04
C GLU A 257 -5.97 -10.87 3.14
N GLU A 258 -7.25 -11.17 2.96
CA GLU A 258 -8.00 -12.05 3.83
C GLU A 258 -7.26 -13.36 4.09
N ALA A 259 -7.43 -13.95 5.27
CA ALA A 259 -6.75 -15.20 5.64
C ALA A 259 -7.10 -16.33 4.64
N HIS A 260 -6.10 -16.87 3.97
CA HIS A 260 -6.28 -17.76 2.82
C HIS A 260 -5.59 -19.13 2.97
N GLN A 261 -5.23 -19.53 4.18
CA GLN A 261 -4.67 -20.87 4.39
C GLN A 261 -5.71 -21.97 4.11
N PRO A 262 -5.32 -23.09 3.51
CA PRO A 262 -3.94 -23.57 3.21
C PRO A 262 -3.33 -23.02 1.91
N ALA A 263 -4.03 -22.20 1.12
CA ALA A 263 -3.50 -21.64 -0.11
C ALA A 263 -2.31 -20.69 0.16
N GLY A 264 -1.31 -20.71 -0.72
CA GLY A 264 -0.18 -19.76 -0.66
C GLY A 264 -0.54 -18.39 -1.26
N CYS A 265 0.17 -17.31 -0.87
CA CYS A 265 -0.04 -15.98 -1.44
C CYS A 265 0.08 -15.93 -2.98
N PRO A 266 1.02 -16.65 -3.64
CA PRO A 266 1.09 -16.67 -5.10
C PRO A 266 -0.17 -17.27 -5.75
N ALA A 267 -0.69 -18.37 -5.19
CA ALA A 267 -1.91 -19.00 -5.70
C ALA A 267 -3.14 -18.09 -5.56
N LEU A 268 -3.23 -17.31 -4.47
CA LEU A 268 -4.28 -16.31 -4.30
C LEU A 268 -4.17 -15.18 -5.33
N ALA A 269 -2.95 -14.70 -5.60
CA ALA A 269 -2.70 -13.65 -6.60
C ALA A 269 -3.09 -14.12 -8.01
N GLU A 270 -2.69 -15.34 -8.41
CA GLU A 270 -3.09 -15.92 -9.69
C GLU A 270 -4.62 -16.10 -9.80
N TRP A 271 -5.27 -16.49 -8.70
CA TRP A 271 -6.73 -16.61 -8.66
C TRP A 271 -7.41 -15.25 -8.82
N ALA A 272 -6.92 -14.22 -8.12
CA ALA A 272 -7.45 -12.85 -8.23
C ALA A 272 -7.31 -12.31 -9.66
N GLU A 273 -6.16 -12.54 -10.31
CA GLU A 273 -5.93 -12.16 -11.70
C GLU A 273 -6.89 -12.88 -12.66
N LYS A 274 -7.09 -14.19 -12.47
CA LYS A 274 -8.08 -14.96 -13.27
C LYS A 274 -9.49 -14.41 -13.10
N CYS A 275 -9.91 -14.14 -11.86
CA CYS A 275 -11.24 -13.56 -11.58
C CYS A 275 -11.41 -12.18 -12.25
N GLN A 276 -10.39 -11.35 -12.24
CA GLN A 276 -10.41 -10.04 -12.88
C GLN A 276 -10.54 -10.17 -14.41
N ASN A 277 -9.73 -11.02 -15.03
CA ASN A 277 -9.76 -11.27 -16.47
C ASN A 277 -11.09 -11.86 -16.93
N GLU A 278 -11.68 -12.78 -16.16
CA GLU A 278 -13.03 -13.33 -16.45
C GLU A 278 -14.12 -12.25 -16.33
N SER A 279 -14.01 -11.36 -15.34
CA SER A 279 -14.91 -10.23 -15.17
C SER A 279 -14.82 -9.24 -16.35
N GLU A 280 -13.61 -8.92 -16.82
CA GLU A 280 -13.39 -8.09 -18.00
C GLU A 280 -13.96 -8.74 -19.25
N THR A 281 -13.75 -10.05 -19.44
CA THR A 281 -14.35 -10.82 -20.54
C THR A 281 -15.87 -10.80 -20.49
N ALA A 282 -16.46 -11.00 -19.31
CA ALA A 282 -17.91 -10.92 -19.12
C ALA A 282 -18.47 -9.53 -19.42
N ASN A 283 -17.78 -8.48 -18.96
CA ASN A 283 -18.13 -7.08 -19.25
C ASN A 283 -18.00 -6.76 -20.74
N TRP A 284 -16.93 -7.24 -21.40
CA TRP A 284 -16.76 -7.09 -22.84
C TRP A 284 -17.90 -7.76 -23.62
N ILE A 285 -18.25 -9.01 -23.25
CA ILE A 285 -19.36 -9.75 -23.86
C ILE A 285 -20.69 -8.99 -23.67
N LEU A 286 -20.95 -8.44 -22.47
CA LEU A 286 -22.15 -7.65 -22.19
C LEU A 286 -22.22 -6.37 -23.02
N ALA A 287 -21.10 -5.69 -23.18
CA ALA A 287 -21.02 -4.44 -23.93
C ALA A 287 -21.10 -4.64 -25.45
N ASN A 288 -20.53 -5.72 -25.98
CA ASN A 288 -20.34 -5.93 -27.41
C ASN A 288 -21.32 -6.92 -28.04
N THR A 289 -22.12 -7.64 -27.23
CA THR A 289 -23.10 -8.60 -27.73
C THR A 289 -24.53 -8.24 -27.35
N LYS A 290 -25.51 -8.63 -28.19
CA LYS A 290 -26.94 -8.58 -27.87
C LYS A 290 -27.56 -9.98 -27.98
N ARG A 291 -28.65 -10.19 -27.27
CA ARG A 291 -29.39 -11.48 -27.36
C ARG A 291 -30.31 -11.50 -28.56
N CYS A 292 -30.32 -12.62 -29.28
CA CYS A 292 -31.27 -12.84 -30.34
C CYS A 292 -32.70 -12.70 -29.82
N PRO A 293 -33.59 -11.93 -30.47
CA PRO A 293 -34.99 -11.77 -30.02
C PRO A 293 -35.76 -13.06 -29.96
N LYS A 294 -35.43 -14.06 -30.80
CA LYS A 294 -36.14 -15.32 -30.91
C LYS A 294 -35.59 -16.44 -30.02
N CYS A 295 -34.28 -16.71 -30.05
CA CYS A 295 -33.67 -17.83 -29.33
C CYS A 295 -32.78 -17.44 -28.17
N GLN A 296 -32.65 -16.17 -27.89
CA GLN A 296 -31.85 -15.60 -26.78
C GLN A 296 -30.33 -15.89 -26.82
N THR A 297 -29.83 -16.51 -27.86
CA THR A 297 -28.39 -16.71 -28.09
C THR A 297 -27.69 -15.37 -28.24
N ARG A 298 -26.50 -15.22 -27.64
CA ARG A 298 -25.69 -14.01 -27.76
C ARG A 298 -25.12 -13.90 -29.18
N ILE A 299 -25.20 -12.70 -29.73
CA ILE A 299 -24.74 -12.39 -31.08
C ILE A 299 -23.82 -11.16 -30.96
N GLU A 300 -22.63 -11.25 -31.55
CA GLU A 300 -21.70 -10.13 -31.71
C GLU A 300 -22.04 -9.37 -33.01
N LYS A 301 -21.86 -8.05 -32.97
CA LYS A 301 -22.09 -7.21 -34.15
C LYS A 301 -20.97 -7.37 -35.18
N ASN A 302 -21.28 -7.92 -36.35
CA ASN A 302 -20.39 -7.95 -37.48
C ASN A 302 -20.38 -6.59 -38.19
N GLN A 303 -19.21 -5.99 -38.26
CA GLN A 303 -18.79 -4.83 -39.07
C GLN A 303 -19.91 -3.98 -39.70
N GLY A 304 -20.38 -2.97 -38.97
CA GLY A 304 -21.11 -1.83 -39.55
C GLY A 304 -22.55 -2.05 -39.98
N CYS A 305 -22.96 -3.23 -40.41
CA CYS A 305 -24.32 -3.53 -40.84
C CYS A 305 -25.28 -3.69 -39.67
N ASN A 306 -26.46 -3.07 -39.76
CA ASN A 306 -27.53 -3.24 -38.75
C ASN A 306 -28.46 -4.41 -39.02
N HIS A 307 -28.39 -5.00 -40.20
CA HIS A 307 -29.09 -6.24 -40.52
C HIS A 307 -28.32 -7.42 -39.96
N MET A 308 -28.92 -8.17 -39.07
CA MET A 308 -28.32 -9.32 -38.39
C MET A 308 -29.16 -10.58 -38.65
N SER A 309 -28.47 -11.70 -38.93
CA SER A 309 -29.07 -13.03 -39.01
C SER A 309 -28.48 -13.88 -37.88
N CYS A 310 -29.35 -14.46 -37.07
CA CYS A 310 -28.94 -15.36 -36.00
C CYS A 310 -28.35 -16.65 -36.57
N SER A 311 -27.11 -16.99 -36.24
CA SER A 311 -26.46 -18.22 -36.70
C SER A 311 -27.20 -19.49 -36.23
N GLN A 312 -27.82 -19.43 -35.05
CA GLN A 312 -28.49 -20.55 -34.41
C GLN A 312 -29.90 -20.81 -34.98
N CYS A 313 -30.78 -19.80 -34.99
CA CYS A 313 -32.17 -19.95 -35.38
C CYS A 313 -32.54 -19.29 -36.71
N LYS A 314 -31.57 -18.71 -37.41
CA LYS A 314 -31.72 -18.03 -38.72
C LYS A 314 -32.71 -16.86 -38.72
N TYR A 315 -33.08 -16.36 -37.53
CA TYR A 315 -33.96 -15.21 -37.39
C TYR A 315 -33.25 -13.94 -37.80
N GLU A 316 -33.88 -13.13 -38.64
CA GLU A 316 -33.34 -11.86 -39.15
C GLU A 316 -33.94 -10.68 -38.42
N PHE A 317 -33.08 -9.80 -37.91
CA PHE A 317 -33.50 -8.67 -37.09
C PHE A 317 -32.56 -7.46 -37.25
N CYS A 318 -33.05 -6.29 -36.86
CA CYS A 318 -32.24 -5.07 -36.83
C CYS A 318 -31.48 -4.95 -35.51
N TRP A 319 -30.15 -4.78 -35.58
CA TRP A 319 -29.31 -4.61 -34.39
C TRP A 319 -29.67 -3.41 -33.52
N MET A 320 -30.22 -2.33 -34.13
CA MET A 320 -30.53 -1.09 -33.38
C MET A 320 -31.83 -1.23 -32.57
N CYS A 321 -32.91 -1.72 -33.19
CA CYS A 321 -34.22 -1.79 -32.56
C CYS A 321 -34.63 -3.19 -32.10
N MET A 322 -33.87 -4.25 -32.46
CA MET A 322 -34.10 -5.65 -32.13
C MET A 322 -35.40 -6.21 -32.76
N GLY A 323 -36.04 -5.46 -33.65
CA GLY A 323 -37.26 -5.88 -34.35
C GLY A 323 -36.96 -6.75 -35.56
N GLU A 324 -37.97 -7.58 -35.94
CA GLU A 324 -37.93 -8.45 -37.12
C GLU A 324 -37.80 -7.65 -38.42
N LEU A 325 -36.96 -8.13 -39.31
CA LEU A 325 -36.82 -7.58 -40.66
C LEU A 325 -37.63 -8.40 -41.64
N SER A 326 -38.75 -7.85 -42.11
CA SER A 326 -39.49 -8.40 -43.23
C SER A 326 -38.74 -8.19 -44.55
N ALA A 327 -39.00 -9.09 -45.55
CA ALA A 327 -38.31 -9.04 -46.86
C ALA A 327 -38.36 -7.65 -47.55
N SER A 328 -39.44 -6.89 -47.35
CA SER A 328 -39.61 -5.54 -47.85
C SER A 328 -38.67 -4.51 -47.19
N PHE A 329 -38.24 -4.74 -45.97
CA PHE A 329 -37.37 -3.85 -45.21
C PHE A 329 -35.87 -4.11 -45.48
N ILE A 330 -35.54 -5.36 -45.84
CA ILE A 330 -34.16 -5.75 -46.18
C ILE A 330 -33.69 -5.00 -47.44
N PHE A 331 -34.57 -4.87 -48.43
CA PHE A 331 -34.27 -4.14 -49.68
C PHE A 331 -33.95 -2.66 -49.42
N TRP A 332 -34.65 -2.03 -48.47
CA TRP A 332 -34.44 -0.61 -48.12
C TRP A 332 -33.15 -0.34 -47.32
N CYS A 333 -32.80 -1.19 -46.37
CA CYS A 333 -31.60 -1.05 -45.57
C CYS A 333 -30.30 -1.35 -46.35
N VAL A 334 -30.33 -2.30 -47.27
CA VAL A 334 -29.13 -2.75 -48.00
C VAL A 334 -28.89 -1.90 -49.26
N VAL A 335 -29.95 -1.51 -49.98
CA VAL A 335 -29.80 -0.81 -51.27
C VAL A 335 -29.68 0.72 -51.13
N VAL A 336 -30.29 1.33 -50.11
CA VAL A 336 -30.35 2.79 -50.00
C VAL A 336 -29.33 3.33 -48.96
N GLY A 337 -28.62 2.47 -48.22
CA GLY A 337 -27.63 2.91 -47.22
C GLY A 337 -28.23 3.78 -46.12
N ALA A 338 -29.55 3.80 -45.99
CA ALA A 338 -30.26 4.65 -45.07
C ALA A 338 -30.00 4.21 -43.64
N ARG A 339 -29.36 5.05 -42.85
CA ARG A 339 -29.28 4.93 -41.38
C ARG A 339 -30.73 4.80 -40.87
N CYS A 340 -30.99 3.81 -40.03
CA CYS A 340 -32.27 3.60 -39.38
C CYS A 340 -32.63 4.88 -38.58
N PHE A 341 -33.35 5.80 -39.19
CA PHE A 341 -33.77 7.07 -38.60
C PHE A 341 -34.97 6.84 -37.72
N SER A 342 -34.75 6.74 -36.43
CA SER A 342 -35.68 6.71 -35.31
C SER A 342 -36.41 5.41 -34.98
N ARG A 343 -36.49 5.11 -33.69
CA ARG A 343 -37.28 4.03 -33.05
C ARG A 343 -38.77 4.00 -33.49
N ARG A 344 -39.30 5.06 -34.12
CA ARG A 344 -40.66 5.17 -34.58
C ARG A 344 -40.93 4.49 -35.94
N SER A 345 -39.91 4.35 -36.76
CA SER A 345 -40.08 3.73 -38.09
C SER A 345 -40.02 2.19 -38.08
N CYS A 346 -39.42 1.59 -37.05
CA CYS A 346 -39.39 0.13 -36.86
C CYS A 346 -40.59 -0.41 -36.08
N ARG A 347 -41.43 0.44 -35.48
CA ARG A 347 -42.57 0.02 -34.64
C ARG A 347 -43.91 0.05 -35.37
N ARG A 348 -44.02 -0.51 -36.55
CA ARG A 348 -45.30 -0.59 -37.18
C ARG A 348 -45.64 -2.02 -37.67
N VAL A 349 -45.52 -2.94 -36.78
CA VAL A 349 -46.26 -4.22 -36.81
C VAL A 349 -46.28 -4.78 -35.39
N ASP A 350 -47.15 -4.29 -34.57
CA ASP A 350 -47.72 -5.03 -33.43
C ASP A 350 -48.70 -4.10 -32.72
N GLY A 351 -49.99 -4.32 -33.00
CA GLY A 351 -51.05 -3.77 -32.20
C GLY A 351 -51.16 -4.54 -30.90
N VAL A 352 -50.67 -3.97 -29.83
CA VAL A 352 -51.12 -4.20 -28.45
C VAL A 352 -50.91 -2.94 -27.67
N GLU A 353 -52.00 -2.31 -27.24
CA GLU A 353 -52.07 -1.17 -26.38
C GLU A 353 -51.52 -1.53 -24.98
N GLY A 354 -50.49 -0.83 -24.56
CA GLY A 354 -49.95 -0.90 -23.20
C GLY A 354 -49.74 0.50 -22.67
N SER A 355 -50.60 0.93 -21.79
CA SER A 355 -50.68 2.18 -21.05
C SER A 355 -49.33 2.65 -20.49
N THR A 356 -48.91 3.83 -20.91
CA THR A 356 -47.79 4.55 -20.30
C THR A 356 -48.28 5.53 -19.25
N THR A 357 -47.94 5.28 -18.00
CA THR A 357 -47.97 6.30 -16.96
C THR A 357 -46.66 7.13 -17.02
N ARG A 358 -46.85 8.40 -17.31
CA ARG A 358 -45.84 9.47 -17.17
C ARG A 358 -45.57 9.67 -15.69
N SER A 359 -44.29 9.75 -15.30
CA SER A 359 -43.89 10.46 -14.10
C SER A 359 -42.89 11.54 -14.50
N ASP A 360 -43.35 12.77 -14.27
CA ASP A 360 -42.61 14.00 -14.49
C ASP A 360 -41.43 14.09 -13.51
N ALA A 361 -40.26 14.40 -14.05
CA ALA A 361 -39.11 14.83 -13.28
C ALA A 361 -39.25 16.36 -13.09
N VAL A 362 -39.19 16.79 -11.87
CA VAL A 362 -39.07 18.20 -11.46
C VAL A 362 -37.61 18.43 -11.03
N ASP A 363 -37.07 19.52 -11.57
CA ASP A 363 -35.78 20.12 -11.22
C ASP A 363 -35.68 20.50 -9.74
N ALA A 364 -34.51 20.29 -9.15
CA ALA A 364 -33.82 21.20 -8.22
C ALA A 364 -32.37 20.72 -8.03
#